data_552b3bf6e1b191b869c2d802ba2160ff
#
_entry.id   552b3bf6e1b191b869c2d802ba2160ff
#
_cell.length_a   1.000
_cell.length_b   1.000
_cell.length_c   1.000
_cell.angle_alpha   90.00
_cell.angle_beta   90.00
_cell.angle_gamma   90.00
#
_symmetry.space_group_name_H-M   'P 1'
#
loop_
_entity.id
_entity.type
_entity.pdbx_description
1 polymer ?
#
loop_
_entity_poly.entity_id
_entity_poly.type
_entity_poly.pdbx_seq_one_letter_code
_entity_poly.pdbx_strand_id
1 'polypeptide(L)'
;MGAYGAVIDEEALDFLADVSNGDARSALNAIELGVLTTDRNEEGKIRIDLNVAQQCIQKRTLRYDKNGDNHYDTISAFIKSMRGSDPDAALYYLARMLYAGEDIRFIARRIMICASEDVSNADPQALVVAVSAAQAVERLGMPEARIVLAQAASYVACAPKSNSAIMGIDKAMEYVKSHPGYRIPAHLQDAHYKSAAKLGHGVGYQYSHDFPHHYVKQQYLPDEAKTERFYQLSEEGYEKELRKLRQHIGAEKED
;
A
#
# COMPACT_ATOMS: atom_id res chain seq x y z
N MET A 1 39.83 1.32 -12.60
CA MET A 1 40.57 2.52 -13.08
C MET A 1 41.94 2.11 -13.67
N GLY A 2 42.84 1.52 -12.92
CA GLY A 2 44.19 1.17 -13.41
C GLY A 2 44.23 0.24 -14.64
N ALA A 3 43.38 -0.81 -14.69
CA ALA A 3 43.33 -1.74 -15.82
C ALA A 3 42.87 -1.12 -17.14
N TYR A 4 42.13 0.00 -17.08
CA TYR A 4 41.59 0.72 -18.25
C TYR A 4 42.40 1.96 -18.60
N GLY A 5 43.46 2.32 -17.83
CA GLY A 5 44.16 3.56 -17.98
C GLY A 5 43.31 4.81 -17.77
N ALA A 6 42.28 4.69 -16.92
CA ALA A 6 41.34 5.77 -16.65
C ALA A 6 41.82 6.66 -15.50
N VAL A 7 41.63 7.97 -15.66
CA VAL A 7 41.92 9.02 -14.68
C VAL A 7 40.67 9.81 -14.45
N ILE A 8 40.37 10.17 -13.20
CA ILE A 8 39.28 11.06 -12.82
C ILE A 8 39.86 12.37 -12.30
N ASP A 9 39.29 13.48 -12.72
CA ASP A 9 39.64 14.79 -12.22
C ASP A 9 39.14 14.98 -10.78
N GLU A 10 39.86 15.74 -9.96
CA GLU A 10 39.55 15.98 -8.55
C GLU A 10 38.13 16.60 -8.39
N GLU A 11 37.82 17.59 -9.22
CA GLU A 11 36.48 18.23 -9.26
C GLU A 11 35.35 17.23 -9.61
N ALA A 12 35.61 16.28 -10.53
CA ALA A 12 34.66 15.22 -10.88
C ALA A 12 34.50 14.23 -9.74
N LEU A 13 35.58 13.92 -9.02
CA LEU A 13 35.54 13.02 -7.86
C LEU A 13 34.76 13.64 -6.70
N ASP A 14 35.01 14.91 -6.39
CA ASP A 14 34.27 15.66 -5.36
C ASP A 14 32.77 15.75 -5.69
N PHE A 15 32.45 16.07 -6.94
CA PHE A 15 31.08 16.08 -7.43
C PHE A 15 30.40 14.72 -7.27
N LEU A 16 31.04 13.60 -7.64
CA LEU A 16 30.51 12.26 -7.51
C LEU A 16 30.31 11.88 -6.03
N ALA A 17 31.23 12.27 -5.16
CA ALA A 17 31.16 12.02 -3.73
C ALA A 17 29.96 12.79 -3.10
N ASP A 18 29.81 14.07 -3.43
CA ASP A 18 28.73 14.92 -2.92
C ASP A 18 27.34 14.44 -3.39
N VAL A 19 27.19 14.19 -4.70
CA VAL A 19 25.89 13.76 -5.27
C VAL A 19 25.51 12.34 -4.87
N SER A 20 26.49 11.48 -4.58
CA SER A 20 26.24 10.11 -4.11
C SER A 20 25.81 10.06 -2.64
N ASN A 21 25.94 11.14 -1.89
CA ASN A 21 25.40 11.31 -0.53
C ASN A 21 25.66 10.10 0.39
N GLY A 22 26.90 9.56 0.35
CA GLY A 22 27.32 8.39 1.14
C GLY A 22 27.06 7.02 0.50
N ASP A 23 26.36 6.95 -0.64
CA ASP A 23 26.17 5.69 -1.40
C ASP A 23 27.38 5.40 -2.28
N ALA A 24 28.38 4.72 -1.71
CA ALA A 24 29.60 4.34 -2.41
C ALA A 24 29.33 3.48 -3.68
N ARG A 25 28.30 2.64 -3.68
CA ARG A 25 27.93 1.81 -4.85
C ARG A 25 27.48 2.70 -6.00
N SER A 26 26.74 3.74 -5.72
CA SER A 26 26.28 4.69 -6.71
C SER A 26 27.42 5.49 -7.33
N ALA A 27 28.38 5.94 -6.51
CA ALA A 27 29.58 6.62 -6.99
C ALA A 27 30.40 5.70 -7.88
N LEU A 28 30.66 4.47 -7.46
CA LEU A 28 31.44 3.48 -8.22
C LEU A 28 30.77 3.10 -9.55
N ASN A 29 29.43 2.92 -9.59
CA ASN A 29 28.71 2.66 -10.83
C ASN A 29 28.78 3.83 -11.81
N ALA A 30 28.74 5.08 -11.33
CA ALA A 30 28.89 6.24 -12.17
C ALA A 30 30.32 6.31 -12.77
N ILE A 31 31.36 6.00 -11.97
CA ILE A 31 32.73 5.92 -12.43
C ILE A 31 32.91 4.79 -13.48
N GLU A 32 32.33 3.60 -13.20
CA GLU A 32 32.38 2.48 -14.14
C GLU A 32 31.73 2.83 -15.48
N LEU A 33 30.54 3.46 -15.44
CA LEU A 33 29.85 3.94 -16.63
C LEU A 33 30.73 4.95 -17.41
N GLY A 34 31.31 5.92 -16.70
CA GLY A 34 32.21 6.88 -17.30
C GLY A 34 33.42 6.23 -17.99
N VAL A 35 34.01 5.20 -17.35
CA VAL A 35 35.11 4.43 -17.94
C VAL A 35 34.68 3.66 -19.21
N LEU A 36 33.48 3.12 -19.22
CA LEU A 36 32.97 2.29 -20.33
C LEU A 36 32.44 3.12 -21.52
N THR A 37 32.03 4.36 -21.30
CA THR A 37 31.36 5.19 -22.31
C THR A 37 32.17 6.39 -22.80
N THR A 38 33.35 6.66 -22.20
CA THR A 38 34.20 7.76 -22.60
C THR A 38 35.30 7.27 -23.52
N ASP A 39 35.46 7.92 -24.65
CA ASP A 39 36.55 7.62 -25.60
C ASP A 39 37.92 7.98 -25.00
N ARG A 40 38.98 7.32 -25.53
CA ARG A 40 40.36 7.62 -25.14
C ARG A 40 40.79 8.93 -25.75
N ASN A 41 41.50 9.75 -24.98
CA ASN A 41 42.09 10.97 -25.45
C ASN A 41 43.37 10.70 -26.31
N GLU A 42 44.00 11.75 -26.82
CA GLU A 42 45.21 11.66 -27.65
C GLU A 42 46.36 10.94 -26.94
N GLU A 43 46.38 10.91 -25.62
CA GLU A 43 47.37 10.18 -24.81
C GLU A 43 46.97 8.71 -24.57
N GLY A 44 45.86 8.24 -25.15
CA GLY A 44 45.35 6.89 -24.99
C GLY A 44 44.69 6.64 -23.62
N LYS A 45 44.40 7.67 -22.82
CA LYS A 45 43.78 7.59 -21.50
C LYS A 45 42.32 7.96 -21.56
N ILE A 46 41.52 7.32 -20.73
CA ILE A 46 40.15 7.71 -20.49
C ILE A 46 40.14 8.75 -19.38
N ARG A 47 39.67 9.97 -19.65
CA ARG A 47 39.58 11.05 -18.68
C ARG A 47 38.14 11.31 -18.30
N ILE A 48 37.82 11.17 -17.02
CA ILE A 48 36.51 11.48 -16.44
C ILE A 48 36.60 12.88 -15.85
N ASP A 49 36.18 13.88 -16.61
CA ASP A 49 36.02 15.25 -16.15
C ASP A 49 34.65 15.49 -15.51
N LEU A 50 34.39 16.71 -15.02
CA LEU A 50 33.12 17.09 -14.40
C LEU A 50 31.93 16.88 -15.34
N ASN A 51 32.09 17.14 -16.64
CA ASN A 51 30.99 17.00 -17.61
C ASN A 51 30.62 15.52 -17.80
N VAL A 52 31.65 14.65 -17.97
CA VAL A 52 31.45 13.19 -18.01
C VAL A 52 30.79 12.68 -16.71
N ALA A 53 31.28 13.13 -15.56
CA ALA A 53 30.72 12.75 -14.26
C ALA A 53 29.26 13.18 -14.13
N GLN A 54 28.90 14.39 -14.56
CA GLN A 54 27.52 14.88 -14.61
C GLN A 54 26.64 14.06 -15.53
N GLN A 55 27.12 13.68 -16.72
CA GLN A 55 26.39 12.81 -17.65
C GLN A 55 26.15 11.41 -17.09
N CYS A 56 27.11 10.85 -16.36
CA CYS A 56 27.01 9.52 -15.74
C CYS A 56 26.04 9.49 -14.54
N ILE A 57 25.85 10.63 -13.89
CA ILE A 57 24.89 10.77 -12.77
C ILE A 57 23.53 11.30 -13.23
N GLN A 58 23.28 11.41 -14.49
CA GLN A 58 22.16 12.09 -15.15
C GLN A 58 20.74 11.79 -14.63
N LYS A 59 20.49 11.49 -13.36
CA LYS A 59 19.12 11.37 -12.80
C LYS A 59 19.00 11.49 -11.27
N ARG A 60 19.98 12.03 -10.53
CA ARG A 60 19.91 12.04 -9.07
C ARG A 60 19.92 13.42 -8.40
N THR A 61 19.40 14.44 -9.03
CA THR A 61 19.33 15.79 -8.43
C THR A 61 18.08 16.01 -7.51
N LEU A 62 17.42 14.95 -7.08
CA LEU A 62 16.56 15.03 -5.92
C LEU A 62 17.27 14.29 -4.78
N ARG A 63 17.48 14.98 -3.66
CA ARG A 63 17.92 14.39 -2.40
C ARG A 63 16.86 13.40 -1.92
N TYR A 64 16.92 12.19 -2.45
CA TYR A 64 16.09 11.07 -2.04
C TYR A 64 17.03 10.00 -1.48
N ASP A 65 17.26 10.09 -0.21
CA ASP A 65 17.98 9.06 0.53
C ASP A 65 17.01 7.88 0.77
N LYS A 66 17.27 6.73 0.14
CA LYS A 66 16.43 5.53 0.28
C LYS A 66 16.35 5.02 1.72
N ASN A 67 17.25 5.44 2.60
CA ASN A 67 17.32 5.03 4.01
C ASN A 67 17.21 6.21 4.97
N GLY A 68 16.94 7.44 4.50
CA GLY A 68 16.89 8.64 5.33
C GLY A 68 15.49 9.21 5.52
N ASP A 69 15.37 10.23 6.37
CA ASP A 69 14.12 10.88 6.74
C ASP A 69 13.31 11.36 5.52
N ASN A 70 13.97 11.85 4.46
CA ASN A 70 13.33 12.31 3.22
C ASN A 70 12.60 11.19 2.46
N HIS A 71 13.04 9.93 2.55
CA HIS A 71 12.38 8.78 1.96
C HIS A 71 11.04 8.52 2.65
N TYR A 72 11.07 8.38 3.97
CA TYR A 72 9.87 8.13 4.77
C TYR A 72 8.90 9.30 4.70
N ASP A 73 9.40 10.54 4.66
CA ASP A 73 8.58 11.74 4.50
C ASP A 73 7.85 11.78 3.16
N THR A 74 8.52 11.43 2.06
CA THR A 74 7.91 11.38 0.73
C THR A 74 6.82 10.31 0.64
N ILE A 75 7.08 9.11 1.19
CA ILE A 75 6.09 8.03 1.26
C ILE A 75 4.89 8.45 2.13
N SER A 76 5.17 9.03 3.29
CA SER A 76 4.15 9.54 4.20
C SER A 76 3.28 10.62 3.53
N ALA A 77 3.90 11.55 2.82
CA ALA A 77 3.20 12.60 2.08
C ALA A 77 2.35 12.00 0.94
N PHE A 78 2.85 11.01 0.20
CA PHE A 78 2.10 10.28 -0.82
C PHE A 78 0.83 9.66 -0.26
N ILE A 79 0.95 8.91 0.84
CA ILE A 79 -0.19 8.26 1.49
C ILE A 79 -1.18 9.30 2.01
N LYS A 80 -0.69 10.34 2.70
CA LYS A 80 -1.53 11.41 3.24
C LYS A 80 -2.25 12.19 2.16
N SER A 81 -1.66 12.35 0.97
CA SER A 81 -2.30 12.99 -0.18
C SER A 81 -3.47 12.17 -0.72
N MET A 82 -3.30 10.84 -0.87
CA MET A 82 -4.40 9.95 -1.26
C MET A 82 -5.52 9.93 -0.20
N ARG A 83 -5.15 9.84 1.08
CA ARG A 83 -6.08 9.90 2.22
C ARG A 83 -6.81 11.24 2.29
N GLY A 84 -6.12 12.34 2.03
CA GLY A 84 -6.63 13.70 2.06
C GLY A 84 -7.39 14.12 0.81
N SER A 85 -7.62 13.20 -0.16
CA SER A 85 -8.34 13.46 -1.40
C SER A 85 -7.71 14.55 -2.29
N ASP A 86 -6.37 14.60 -2.31
CA ASP A 86 -5.61 15.49 -3.19
C ASP A 86 -4.88 14.66 -4.27
N PRO A 87 -5.48 14.48 -5.46
CA PRO A 87 -4.87 13.72 -6.54
C PRO A 87 -3.63 14.41 -7.14
N ASP A 88 -3.55 15.72 -7.13
CA ASP A 88 -2.39 16.45 -7.66
C ASP A 88 -1.16 16.23 -6.78
N ALA A 89 -1.32 16.35 -5.46
CA ALA A 89 -0.26 16.04 -4.52
C ALA A 89 0.13 14.55 -4.57
N ALA A 90 -0.83 13.63 -4.69
CA ALA A 90 -0.56 12.21 -4.83
C ALA A 90 0.29 11.93 -6.09
N LEU A 91 -0.04 12.50 -7.23
CA LEU A 91 0.74 12.36 -8.47
C LEU A 91 2.13 13.02 -8.36
N TYR A 92 2.23 14.15 -7.68
CA TYR A 92 3.52 14.80 -7.44
C TYR A 92 4.46 13.93 -6.62
N TYR A 93 4.00 13.39 -5.48
CA TYR A 93 4.82 12.52 -4.65
C TYR A 93 5.10 11.16 -5.31
N LEU A 94 4.16 10.62 -6.09
CA LEU A 94 4.41 9.45 -6.95
C LEU A 94 5.56 9.71 -7.92
N ALA A 95 5.53 10.85 -8.63
CA ALA A 95 6.57 11.23 -9.57
C ALA A 95 7.94 11.38 -8.87
N ARG A 96 7.97 11.96 -7.65
CA ARG A 96 9.21 12.05 -6.85
C ARG A 96 9.79 10.68 -6.52
N MET A 97 8.94 9.73 -6.07
CA MET A 97 9.37 8.37 -5.77
C MET A 97 9.90 7.64 -7.02
N LEU A 98 9.18 7.74 -8.14
CA LEU A 98 9.58 7.13 -9.41
C LEU A 98 10.89 7.72 -9.95
N TYR A 99 11.04 9.04 -9.89
CA TYR A 99 12.27 9.73 -10.30
C TYR A 99 13.47 9.33 -9.45
N ALA A 100 13.28 9.12 -8.16
CA ALA A 100 14.28 8.64 -7.23
C ALA A 100 14.62 7.14 -7.38
N GLY A 101 13.90 6.43 -8.25
CA GLY A 101 14.11 5.00 -8.50
C GLY A 101 13.57 4.10 -7.38
N GLU A 102 12.47 4.52 -6.71
CA GLU A 102 11.77 3.68 -5.74
C GLU A 102 11.24 2.40 -6.40
N ASP A 103 11.18 1.32 -5.62
CA ASP A 103 10.60 0.06 -6.08
C ASP A 103 9.11 0.25 -6.42
N ILE A 104 8.77 0.07 -7.71
CA ILE A 104 7.40 0.19 -8.21
C ILE A 104 6.43 -0.77 -7.53
N ARG A 105 6.90 -1.93 -7.06
CA ARG A 105 6.10 -2.90 -6.31
C ARG A 105 5.81 -2.38 -4.90
N PHE A 106 6.79 -1.72 -4.28
CA PHE A 106 6.58 -1.07 -2.99
C PHE A 106 5.52 0.04 -3.11
N ILE A 107 5.60 0.90 -4.14
CA ILE A 107 4.60 1.94 -4.40
C ILE A 107 3.20 1.31 -4.58
N ALA A 108 3.08 0.27 -5.41
CA ALA A 108 1.82 -0.45 -5.62
C ALA A 108 1.23 -1.00 -4.31
N ARG A 109 2.06 -1.59 -3.44
CA ARG A 109 1.62 -2.05 -2.11
C ARG A 109 1.07 -0.92 -1.25
N ARG A 110 1.69 0.28 -1.29
CA ARG A 110 1.18 1.44 -0.53
C ARG A 110 -0.18 1.90 -1.03
N ILE A 111 -0.42 1.87 -2.35
CA ILE A 111 -1.73 2.18 -2.94
C ILE A 111 -2.78 1.16 -2.51
N MET A 112 -2.47 -0.16 -2.53
CA MET A 112 -3.39 -1.20 -2.05
C MET A 112 -3.77 -1.04 -0.59
N ILE A 113 -2.79 -0.72 0.27
CA ILE A 113 -3.05 -0.49 1.69
C ILE A 113 -3.97 0.72 1.86
N CYS A 114 -3.68 1.85 1.21
CA CYS A 114 -4.49 3.06 1.27
C CYS A 114 -5.93 2.81 0.76
N ALA A 115 -6.10 2.02 -0.31
CA ALA A 115 -7.41 1.64 -0.82
C ALA A 115 -8.24 0.87 0.21
N SER A 116 -7.61 0.00 1.01
CA SER A 116 -8.30 -0.78 2.06
C SER A 116 -8.48 0.00 3.36
N GLU A 117 -7.50 0.81 3.74
CA GLU A 117 -7.44 1.53 5.02
C GLU A 117 -8.28 2.81 4.99
N ASP A 118 -8.19 3.59 3.91
CA ASP A 118 -8.74 4.94 3.83
C ASP A 118 -9.99 5.08 2.93
N VAL A 119 -10.20 4.13 2.00
CA VAL A 119 -11.40 4.08 1.14
C VAL A 119 -12.34 2.96 1.58
N SER A 120 -11.81 1.76 1.82
CA SER A 120 -12.56 0.64 2.37
C SER A 120 -13.84 0.33 1.56
N ASN A 121 -14.94 0.08 2.25
CA ASN A 121 -16.25 -0.20 1.64
C ASN A 121 -17.02 1.06 1.19
N ALA A 122 -16.47 2.27 1.38
CA ALA A 122 -17.06 3.46 0.77
C ALA A 122 -16.95 3.41 -0.77
N ASP A 123 -15.90 2.80 -1.30
CA ASP A 123 -15.77 2.41 -2.70
C ASP A 123 -14.97 1.10 -2.85
N PRO A 124 -15.64 -0.07 -2.89
CA PRO A 124 -14.97 -1.36 -3.03
C PRO A 124 -14.11 -1.50 -4.31
N GLN A 125 -14.37 -0.71 -5.34
CA GLN A 125 -13.59 -0.72 -6.58
C GLN A 125 -12.18 -0.18 -6.38
N ALA A 126 -11.94 0.65 -5.37
CA ALA A 126 -10.61 1.18 -5.09
C ALA A 126 -9.56 0.07 -4.87
N LEU A 127 -9.91 -0.95 -4.08
CA LEU A 127 -9.02 -2.10 -3.87
C LEU A 127 -8.86 -2.94 -5.15
N VAL A 128 -9.91 -3.14 -5.93
CA VAL A 128 -9.86 -3.88 -7.21
C VAL A 128 -8.92 -3.18 -8.19
N VAL A 129 -9.04 -1.86 -8.34
CA VAL A 129 -8.16 -1.05 -9.19
C VAL A 129 -6.71 -1.12 -8.69
N ALA A 130 -6.48 -0.98 -7.39
CA ALA A 130 -5.15 -1.03 -6.80
C ALA A 130 -4.47 -2.40 -6.99
N VAL A 131 -5.20 -3.50 -6.81
CA VAL A 131 -4.70 -4.87 -7.03
C VAL A 131 -4.41 -5.11 -8.51
N SER A 132 -5.30 -4.70 -9.41
CA SER A 132 -5.08 -4.81 -10.85
C SER A 132 -3.86 -4.02 -11.30
N ALA A 133 -3.66 -2.82 -10.75
CA ALA A 133 -2.47 -2.01 -11.01
C ALA A 133 -1.20 -2.71 -10.51
N ALA A 134 -1.19 -3.30 -9.32
CA ALA A 134 -0.04 -4.03 -8.79
C ALA A 134 0.35 -5.21 -9.69
N GLN A 135 -0.63 -5.98 -10.17
CA GLN A 135 -0.38 -7.10 -11.11
C GLN A 135 0.13 -6.62 -12.47
N ALA A 136 -0.38 -5.49 -12.98
CA ALA A 136 0.06 -4.91 -14.25
C ALA A 136 1.51 -4.39 -14.14
N VAL A 137 1.86 -3.74 -13.03
CA VAL A 137 3.22 -3.23 -12.75
C VAL A 137 4.27 -4.34 -12.83
N GLU A 138 3.97 -5.54 -12.32
CA GLU A 138 4.90 -6.68 -12.36
C GLU A 138 5.17 -7.17 -13.79
N ARG A 139 4.21 -7.00 -14.71
CA ARG A 139 4.30 -7.46 -16.10
C ARG A 139 4.91 -6.41 -17.02
N LEU A 140 4.62 -5.13 -16.78
CA LEU A 140 5.00 -4.04 -17.67
C LEU A 140 6.42 -3.51 -17.39
N GLY A 141 6.77 -3.33 -16.09
CA GLY A 141 8.00 -2.64 -15.73
C GLY A 141 7.98 -1.14 -16.10
N MET A 142 9.11 -0.48 -15.88
CA MET A 142 9.29 0.92 -16.27
C MET A 142 9.71 1.01 -17.75
N PRO A 143 9.32 2.05 -18.50
CA PRO A 143 8.64 3.27 -18.03
C PRO A 143 7.09 3.21 -17.98
N GLU A 144 6.44 2.20 -18.52
CA GLU A 144 4.98 2.12 -18.69
C GLU A 144 4.25 1.95 -17.34
N ALA A 145 4.85 1.27 -16.36
CA ALA A 145 4.29 1.07 -15.02
C ALA A 145 3.88 2.39 -14.34
N ARG A 146 4.54 3.51 -14.66
CA ARG A 146 4.18 4.84 -14.14
C ARG A 146 2.75 5.25 -14.44
N ILE A 147 2.22 4.84 -15.60
CA ILE A 147 0.87 5.21 -16.06
C ILE A 147 -0.16 4.46 -15.21
N VAL A 148 0.07 3.17 -14.99
CA VAL A 148 -0.81 2.31 -14.20
C VAL A 148 -0.82 2.73 -12.73
N LEU A 149 0.35 3.06 -12.18
CA LEU A 149 0.47 3.58 -10.81
C LEU A 149 -0.23 4.94 -10.65
N ALA A 150 -0.10 5.83 -11.64
CA ALA A 150 -0.77 7.12 -11.63
C ALA A 150 -2.30 6.97 -11.67
N GLN A 151 -2.84 6.06 -12.50
CA GLN A 151 -4.26 5.76 -12.55
C GLN A 151 -4.77 5.25 -11.19
N ALA A 152 -4.08 4.30 -10.57
CA ALA A 152 -4.51 3.75 -9.28
C ALA A 152 -4.42 4.79 -8.15
N ALA A 153 -3.33 5.56 -8.09
CA ALA A 153 -3.14 6.59 -7.07
C ALA A 153 -4.20 7.70 -7.17
N SER A 154 -4.48 8.20 -8.39
CA SER A 154 -5.50 9.22 -8.61
C SER A 154 -6.91 8.69 -8.34
N TYR A 155 -7.20 7.43 -8.68
CA TYR A 155 -8.48 6.79 -8.36
C TYR A 155 -8.70 6.76 -6.83
N VAL A 156 -7.72 6.24 -6.08
CA VAL A 156 -7.78 6.15 -4.61
C VAL A 156 -7.88 7.54 -3.99
N ALA A 157 -7.16 8.54 -4.51
CA ALA A 157 -7.26 9.91 -4.05
C ALA A 157 -8.67 10.51 -4.27
N CYS A 158 -9.32 10.23 -5.39
CA CYS A 158 -10.65 10.76 -5.73
C CYS A 158 -11.81 9.98 -5.11
N ALA A 159 -11.59 8.76 -4.63
CA ALA A 159 -12.62 7.92 -4.05
C ALA A 159 -13.18 8.50 -2.74
N PRO A 160 -14.46 8.23 -2.37
CA PRO A 160 -14.99 8.55 -1.06
C PRO A 160 -14.19 7.84 0.04
N LYS A 161 -14.05 8.47 1.20
CA LYS A 161 -13.17 7.98 2.28
C LYS A 161 -13.98 7.32 3.39
N SER A 162 -13.47 6.16 3.84
CA SER A 162 -13.93 5.48 5.06
C SER A 162 -12.78 4.66 5.65
N ASN A 163 -12.66 4.71 6.96
CA ASN A 163 -11.74 3.87 7.72
C ASN A 163 -12.47 2.79 8.54
N SER A 164 -13.73 2.52 8.22
CA SER A 164 -14.61 1.61 8.97
C SER A 164 -14.02 0.21 9.15
N ALA A 165 -13.35 -0.33 8.12
CA ALA A 165 -12.80 -1.68 8.17
C ALA A 165 -11.59 -1.77 9.11
N ILE A 166 -10.63 -0.83 9.01
CA ILE A 166 -9.45 -0.84 9.89
C ILE A 166 -9.85 -0.57 11.34
N MET A 167 -10.70 0.41 11.60
CA MET A 167 -11.20 0.69 12.94
C MET A 167 -11.94 -0.51 13.53
N GLY A 168 -12.72 -1.22 12.69
CA GLY A 168 -13.46 -2.41 13.10
C GLY A 168 -12.55 -3.56 13.50
N ILE A 169 -11.57 -3.89 12.67
CA ILE A 169 -10.65 -5.00 12.96
C ILE A 169 -9.73 -4.67 14.13
N ASP A 170 -9.24 -3.44 14.25
CA ASP A 170 -8.37 -3.04 15.36
C ASP A 170 -9.11 -3.13 16.70
N LYS A 171 -10.34 -2.61 16.77
CA LYS A 171 -11.20 -2.76 17.95
C LYS A 171 -11.46 -4.23 18.30
N ALA A 172 -11.75 -5.06 17.29
CA ALA A 172 -11.98 -6.49 17.50
C ALA A 172 -10.71 -7.21 18.00
N MET A 173 -9.55 -6.88 17.44
CA MET A 173 -8.27 -7.45 17.87
C MET A 173 -7.91 -7.06 19.31
N GLU A 174 -8.13 -5.81 19.70
CA GLU A 174 -7.92 -5.33 21.06
C GLU A 174 -8.86 -6.07 22.04
N TYR A 175 -10.13 -6.19 21.66
CA TYR A 175 -11.12 -6.89 22.48
C TYR A 175 -10.75 -8.36 22.69
N VAL A 176 -10.38 -9.09 21.64
CA VAL A 176 -9.98 -10.50 21.73
C VAL A 176 -8.72 -10.68 22.59
N LYS A 177 -7.74 -9.77 22.50
CA LYS A 177 -6.53 -9.80 23.33
C LYS A 177 -6.83 -9.62 24.81
N SER A 178 -7.77 -8.75 25.14
CA SER A 178 -8.15 -8.46 26.54
C SER A 178 -9.14 -9.48 27.13
N HIS A 179 -9.82 -10.27 26.28
CA HIS A 179 -10.83 -11.26 26.68
C HIS A 179 -10.58 -12.63 26.05
N PRO A 180 -9.44 -13.28 26.36
CA PRO A 180 -9.16 -14.59 25.80
C PRO A 180 -10.08 -15.66 26.39
N GLY A 181 -10.61 -16.53 25.54
CA GLY A 181 -11.29 -17.74 26.00
C GLY A 181 -12.82 -17.70 26.03
N TYR A 182 -13.47 -16.70 25.44
CA TYR A 182 -14.92 -16.71 25.26
C TYR A 182 -15.37 -17.87 24.38
N ARG A 183 -16.45 -18.52 24.79
CA ARG A 183 -16.96 -19.69 24.07
C ARG A 183 -17.82 -19.28 22.88
N ILE A 184 -17.60 -19.93 21.76
CA ILE A 184 -18.47 -19.80 20.60
C ILE A 184 -19.87 -20.29 20.97
N PRO A 185 -20.95 -19.54 20.67
CA PRO A 185 -22.31 -19.97 20.91
C PRO A 185 -22.59 -21.37 20.36
N ALA A 186 -23.26 -22.23 21.14
CA ALA A 186 -23.42 -23.64 20.82
C ALA A 186 -24.07 -23.90 19.44
N HIS A 187 -25.03 -23.07 19.05
CA HIS A 187 -25.69 -23.16 17.73
C HIS A 187 -24.77 -22.82 16.55
N LEU A 188 -23.64 -22.10 16.76
CA LEU A 188 -22.66 -21.78 15.73
C LEU A 188 -21.48 -22.78 15.69
N GLN A 189 -21.41 -23.69 16.65
CA GLN A 189 -20.33 -24.69 16.67
C GLN A 189 -20.53 -25.75 15.60
N ASP A 190 -19.41 -26.32 15.12
CA ASP A 190 -19.42 -27.32 14.07
C ASP A 190 -20.29 -28.54 14.43
N ALA A 191 -21.23 -28.87 13.57
CA ALA A 191 -22.18 -29.97 13.72
C ALA A 191 -21.95 -31.12 12.74
N HIS A 192 -20.86 -31.14 11.98
CA HIS A 192 -20.60 -32.13 10.92
C HIS A 192 -20.11 -33.50 11.43
N TYR A 193 -19.85 -33.67 12.71
CA TYR A 193 -19.39 -34.95 13.28
C TYR A 193 -20.46 -35.69 14.11
N LYS A 194 -20.40 -37.02 14.12
CA LYS A 194 -21.48 -37.90 14.65
C LYS A 194 -21.91 -37.65 16.10
N SER A 195 -21.08 -37.01 16.93
CA SER A 195 -21.35 -36.73 18.33
C SER A 195 -21.79 -35.30 18.60
N ALA A 196 -21.76 -34.42 17.59
CA ALA A 196 -22.00 -32.98 17.74
C ALA A 196 -23.36 -32.66 18.40
N ALA A 197 -24.43 -33.28 17.91
CA ALA A 197 -25.77 -33.09 18.45
C ALA A 197 -25.89 -33.51 19.94
N LYS A 198 -25.16 -34.55 20.39
CA LYS A 198 -25.14 -34.97 21.81
C LYS A 198 -24.48 -33.93 22.72
N LEU A 199 -23.55 -33.12 22.14
CA LEU A 199 -22.88 -32.03 22.82
C LEU A 199 -23.64 -30.69 22.68
N GLY A 200 -24.75 -30.67 21.97
CA GLY A 200 -25.54 -29.45 21.72
C GLY A 200 -24.97 -28.57 20.62
N HIS A 201 -23.96 -29.03 19.87
CA HIS A 201 -23.34 -28.24 18.81
C HIS A 201 -24.27 -28.14 17.59
N GLY A 202 -24.45 -26.94 17.08
CA GLY A 202 -25.29 -26.63 15.93
C GLY A 202 -26.82 -26.67 16.24
N VAL A 203 -27.21 -27.05 17.48
CA VAL A 203 -28.60 -27.11 17.85
C VAL A 203 -29.19 -25.71 17.98
N GLY A 204 -30.31 -25.47 17.25
CA GLY A 204 -30.98 -24.15 17.24
C GLY A 204 -30.41 -23.13 16.24
N TYR A 205 -29.44 -23.53 15.41
CA TYR A 205 -29.00 -22.66 14.31
C TYR A 205 -30.13 -22.44 13.30
N GLN A 206 -30.39 -21.19 12.98
CA GLN A 206 -31.37 -20.79 11.98
C GLN A 206 -30.63 -20.45 10.68
N TYR A 207 -30.90 -21.19 9.61
CA TYR A 207 -30.27 -20.99 8.31
C TYR A 207 -30.88 -19.78 7.62
N SER A 208 -30.11 -18.70 7.46
CA SER A 208 -30.62 -17.41 7.01
C SER A 208 -31.32 -17.47 5.65
N HIS A 209 -30.94 -18.37 4.75
CA HIS A 209 -31.56 -18.51 3.43
C HIS A 209 -33.02 -19.05 3.46
N ASP A 210 -33.46 -19.62 4.57
CA ASP A 210 -34.82 -20.07 4.75
C ASP A 210 -35.79 -18.93 5.16
N PHE A 211 -35.27 -17.72 5.35
CA PHE A 211 -36.02 -16.55 5.81
C PHE A 211 -36.09 -15.45 4.73
N PRO A 212 -37.12 -14.57 4.81
CA PRO A 212 -37.22 -13.41 3.91
C PRO A 212 -35.93 -12.56 3.92
N HIS A 213 -35.55 -12.06 2.75
CA HIS A 213 -34.34 -11.29 2.55
C HIS A 213 -33.04 -12.01 2.97
N HIS A 214 -33.09 -13.36 3.14
CA HIS A 214 -31.99 -14.17 3.64
C HIS A 214 -31.41 -13.67 4.97
N TYR A 215 -32.28 -13.13 5.81
CA TYR A 215 -31.93 -12.58 7.12
C TYR A 215 -32.82 -13.12 8.23
N VAL A 216 -32.20 -13.49 9.34
CA VAL A 216 -32.85 -13.87 10.58
C VAL A 216 -32.08 -13.27 11.76
N LYS A 217 -32.84 -12.73 12.72
CA LYS A 217 -32.22 -12.16 13.92
C LYS A 217 -31.81 -13.30 14.86
N GLN A 218 -30.53 -13.61 14.90
CA GLN A 218 -29.92 -14.55 15.85
C GLN A 218 -28.58 -14.01 16.38
N GLN A 219 -28.14 -14.55 17.49
CA GLN A 219 -26.88 -14.14 18.09
C GLN A 219 -25.68 -14.81 17.40
N TYR A 220 -24.68 -14.03 17.00
CA TYR A 220 -23.44 -14.52 16.40
C TYR A 220 -22.21 -14.32 17.30
N LEU A 221 -22.21 -13.31 18.16
CA LEU A 221 -21.13 -13.09 19.11
C LEU A 221 -21.29 -13.94 20.36
N PRO A 222 -20.21 -14.28 21.08
CA PRO A 222 -20.27 -14.86 22.42
C PRO A 222 -21.21 -14.08 23.36
N ASP A 223 -21.74 -14.75 24.38
CA ASP A 223 -22.65 -14.12 25.35
C ASP A 223 -22.07 -12.88 25.99
N GLU A 224 -20.79 -12.93 26.30
CA GLU A 224 -20.05 -11.84 26.95
C GLU A 224 -19.80 -10.65 26.01
N ALA A 225 -19.78 -10.90 24.69
CA ALA A 225 -19.52 -9.88 23.65
C ALA A 225 -20.79 -9.50 22.86
N LYS A 226 -21.97 -10.00 23.23
CA LYS A 226 -23.21 -9.84 22.43
C LYS A 226 -23.61 -8.40 22.18
N THR A 227 -23.22 -7.48 23.07
CA THR A 227 -23.51 -6.03 22.96
C THR A 227 -22.42 -5.27 22.22
N GLU A 228 -21.26 -5.90 21.95
CA GLU A 228 -20.16 -5.22 21.28
C GLU A 228 -20.49 -4.88 19.83
N ARG A 229 -19.95 -3.75 19.40
CA ARG A 229 -20.00 -3.27 18.01
C ARG A 229 -18.59 -2.99 17.53
N PHE A 230 -18.10 -3.81 16.63
CA PHE A 230 -16.79 -3.67 16.05
C PHE A 230 -16.83 -2.87 14.75
N TYR A 231 -17.78 -3.14 13.88
CA TYR A 231 -17.89 -2.52 12.56
C TYR A 231 -19.03 -1.50 12.52
N GLN A 232 -18.71 -0.26 12.12
CA GLN A 232 -19.67 0.82 11.95
C GLN A 232 -19.53 1.37 10.53
N LEU A 233 -20.64 1.34 9.78
CA LEU A 233 -20.71 1.92 8.44
C LEU A 233 -20.62 3.45 8.52
N SER A 234 -19.85 4.05 7.62
CA SER A 234 -19.84 5.51 7.44
C SER A 234 -21.08 5.98 6.67
N GLU A 235 -21.20 7.30 6.51
CA GLU A 235 -22.24 7.92 5.65
C GLU A 235 -21.74 8.18 4.23
N GLU A 236 -20.54 7.67 3.89
CA GLU A 236 -19.87 7.99 2.65
C GLU A 236 -20.00 6.86 1.62
N GLY A 237 -20.11 7.24 0.36
CA GLY A 237 -20.07 6.33 -0.78
C GLY A 237 -21.02 5.14 -0.67
N TYR A 238 -20.52 3.96 -1.00
CA TYR A 238 -21.32 2.73 -0.98
C TYR A 238 -21.72 2.26 0.43
N GLU A 239 -20.99 2.64 1.48
CA GLU A 239 -21.38 2.28 2.85
C GLU A 239 -22.73 2.87 3.25
N LYS A 240 -23.09 4.03 2.72
CA LYS A 240 -24.43 4.63 2.89
C LYS A 240 -25.53 3.72 2.32
N GLU A 241 -25.30 3.11 1.17
CA GLU A 241 -26.26 2.17 0.57
C GLU A 241 -26.35 0.85 1.36
N LEU A 242 -25.20 0.36 1.85
CA LEU A 242 -25.18 -0.81 2.74
C LEU A 242 -25.96 -0.55 4.04
N ARG A 243 -25.87 0.64 4.60
CA ARG A 243 -26.64 1.02 5.80
C ARG A 243 -28.13 0.98 5.51
N LYS A 244 -28.61 1.58 4.42
CA LYS A 244 -30.02 1.53 4.03
C LYS A 244 -30.52 0.09 3.86
N LEU A 245 -29.71 -0.76 3.22
CA LEU A 245 -30.03 -2.18 3.07
C LEU A 245 -30.17 -2.87 4.42
N ARG A 246 -29.22 -2.64 5.35
CA ARG A 246 -29.26 -3.23 6.70
C ARG A 246 -30.49 -2.78 7.51
N GLN A 247 -30.87 -1.50 7.39
CA GLN A 247 -32.12 -0.98 7.99
C GLN A 247 -33.35 -1.67 7.39
N HIS A 248 -33.41 -1.77 6.06
CA HIS A 248 -34.52 -2.38 5.35
C HIS A 248 -34.76 -3.84 5.77
N ILE A 249 -33.73 -4.63 5.97
CA ILE A 249 -33.82 -6.03 6.38
C ILE A 249 -33.90 -6.21 7.91
N GLY A 250 -33.89 -5.15 8.70
CA GLY A 250 -33.89 -5.20 10.17
C GLY A 250 -32.57 -5.73 10.79
N ALA A 251 -31.46 -5.66 10.04
CA ALA A 251 -30.15 -6.14 10.47
C ALA A 251 -29.35 -5.10 11.25
N GLU A 252 -29.81 -3.85 11.32
CA GLU A 252 -29.16 -2.81 12.10
C GLU A 252 -29.43 -3.03 13.58
N LYS A 253 -28.39 -3.06 14.39
CA LYS A 253 -28.54 -3.11 15.84
C LYS A 253 -29.00 -1.72 16.27
N GLU A 254 -30.08 -1.64 17.03
CA GLU A 254 -30.53 -0.42 17.71
C GLU A 254 -29.40 0.11 18.60
N ASP A 255 -29.22 1.43 18.63
CA ASP A 255 -28.19 2.10 19.44
C ASP A 255 -28.47 1.99 20.93
#